data_1f3a0c2af870cb94426bfe572685aef8
#
_entry.id   1f3a0c2af870cb94426bfe572685aef8
#
_cell.length_a   1.000
_cell.length_b   1.000
_cell.length_c   1.000
_cell.angle_alpha   90.00
_cell.angle_beta   90.00
_cell.angle_gamma   90.00
#
_symmetry.space_group_name_H-M   'P 1'
#
loop_
_entity.id
_entity.type
_entity.pdbx_description
1 polymer ?
#
loop_
_entity_poly.entity_id
_entity_poly.type
_entity_poly.pdbx_seq_one_letter_code
_entity_poly.pdbx_strand_id
1 'polypeptide(L)'
;LPDFDYIRDRLADIDGLILTHAHEDHIGALPYLLRERGDIPVFGSKLTLGLVSAKLREHRIKADLREVAEGEDQQLGDFNVEFVAVNHSIPDALAVAITTPAGTVLHTGDFKMDQLPLDGRITDLNSFARLGDDGVDLFLVDSTNAEVSGFVTSEQNIAPVLDEVFARAPGRLVVACFASHIHRVQQVINAAVTHGRKVAFVGRSMVRTMNVARDLGYLKVPGGLTVTLDQLDELPDDEVVLICTGSQGEPMAVLARIANRDHKIRVHEQDTVVLASSVIPGNENSINRVINGLSRWGVTVVHTGNALVHVSGHAAAGELLYAYNIVKPSNVMPVHGEIRHLLANADLAVKTGVDPDHVIVAEDGTVVDLVDGAISVVGRVPCGLVFVDGSSVGDLSEGMLKDRRILSEEGFVSVFVAVDVVDGKVVAGPEVQARGFAEGSHVFDDVIPKVSARIEEALRDGVTDTYQLQQLIRRTVGKWVNEQHRRRPMIVPVVVEA
;
A
#
# COMPACT_ATOMS: atom_id res chain seq x y z
N LEU A 1 -0.85 -1.11 -9.93
CA LEU A 1 -1.53 -0.01 -10.59
C LEU A 1 -2.89 -0.47 -11.11
N PRO A 2 -3.90 0.42 -11.20
CA PRO A 2 -5.10 0.13 -11.96
C PRO A 2 -4.78 -0.02 -13.45
N ASP A 3 -5.59 -0.80 -14.14
CA ASP A 3 -5.55 -0.88 -15.59
C ASP A 3 -6.27 0.34 -16.19
N PHE A 4 -5.58 1.08 -17.07
CA PHE A 4 -6.12 2.28 -17.73
C PHE A 4 -6.74 1.98 -19.10
N ASP A 5 -6.76 0.73 -19.55
CA ASP A 5 -7.19 0.38 -20.93
C ASP A 5 -8.59 0.90 -21.25
N TYR A 6 -9.51 0.86 -20.27
CA TYR A 6 -10.87 1.35 -20.46
C TYR A 6 -10.96 2.84 -20.79
N ILE A 7 -10.08 3.66 -20.21
CA ILE A 7 -10.08 5.13 -20.45
C ILE A 7 -9.08 5.57 -21.51
N ARG A 8 -8.20 4.70 -22.01
CA ARG A 8 -7.07 5.06 -22.89
C ARG A 8 -7.52 5.77 -24.15
N ASP A 9 -8.57 5.27 -24.81
CA ASP A 9 -9.11 5.89 -26.02
C ASP A 9 -9.89 7.18 -25.74
N ARG A 10 -10.17 7.48 -24.47
CA ARG A 10 -10.94 8.63 -23.99
C ARG A 10 -10.11 9.61 -23.16
N LEU A 11 -8.80 9.43 -23.09
CA LEU A 11 -7.94 10.35 -22.33
C LEU A 11 -8.09 11.80 -22.80
N ALA A 12 -8.43 12.04 -24.09
CA ALA A 12 -8.67 13.37 -24.62
C ALA A 12 -9.91 14.05 -24.03
N ASP A 13 -10.85 13.29 -23.50
CA ASP A 13 -12.11 13.78 -22.93
C ASP A 13 -11.96 14.18 -21.45
N ILE A 14 -10.79 13.96 -20.82
CA ILE A 14 -10.55 14.28 -19.42
C ILE A 14 -10.23 15.75 -19.26
N ASP A 15 -11.10 16.51 -18.60
CA ASP A 15 -10.95 17.94 -18.31
C ASP A 15 -10.01 18.23 -17.14
N GLY A 16 -9.86 17.29 -16.21
CA GLY A 16 -8.97 17.42 -15.06
C GLY A 16 -8.92 16.17 -14.19
N LEU A 17 -7.91 16.11 -13.37
CA LEU A 17 -7.72 15.09 -12.35
C LEU A 17 -7.74 15.72 -10.97
N ILE A 18 -8.59 15.23 -10.08
CA ILE A 18 -8.76 15.76 -8.73
C ILE A 18 -8.15 14.78 -7.73
N LEU A 19 -7.31 15.29 -6.85
CA LEU A 19 -6.67 14.52 -5.78
C LEU A 19 -7.22 14.97 -4.43
N THR A 20 -7.86 14.07 -3.71
CA THR A 20 -8.42 14.36 -2.38
C THR A 20 -7.33 14.56 -1.33
N HIS A 21 -6.27 13.75 -1.36
CA HIS A 21 -5.12 13.83 -0.44
C HIS A 21 -3.92 13.03 -0.97
N ALA A 22 -2.79 13.10 -0.26
CA ALA A 22 -1.51 12.61 -0.76
C ALA A 22 -1.07 11.22 -0.23
N HIS A 23 -1.99 10.35 0.15
CA HIS A 23 -1.63 8.96 0.42
C HIS A 23 -1.29 8.21 -0.87
N GLU A 24 -0.46 7.17 -0.75
CA GLU A 24 0.11 6.47 -1.90
C GLU A 24 -0.94 5.76 -2.76
N ASP A 25 -1.99 5.22 -2.16
CA ASP A 25 -3.13 4.60 -2.82
C ASP A 25 -3.99 5.58 -3.63
N HIS A 26 -3.90 6.89 -3.32
CA HIS A 26 -4.58 7.96 -4.07
C HIS A 26 -3.69 8.63 -5.13
N ILE A 27 -2.38 8.71 -4.91
CA ILE A 27 -1.47 9.40 -5.84
C ILE A 27 -0.47 8.47 -6.54
N GLY A 28 -0.41 7.20 -6.17
CA GLY A 28 0.62 6.25 -6.63
C GLY A 28 0.59 5.99 -8.13
N ALA A 29 -0.60 5.94 -8.72
CA ALA A 29 -0.79 5.68 -10.15
C ALA A 29 -0.63 6.92 -11.04
N LEU A 30 -0.67 8.13 -10.46
CA LEU A 30 -0.62 9.39 -11.20
C LEU A 30 0.54 9.51 -12.19
N PRO A 31 1.81 9.18 -11.85
CA PRO A 31 2.90 9.26 -12.81
C PRO A 31 2.72 8.39 -14.06
N TYR A 32 2.01 7.28 -13.91
CA TYR A 32 1.78 6.34 -15.01
C TYR A 32 0.69 6.83 -15.95
N LEU A 33 -0.39 7.41 -15.44
CA LEU A 33 -1.42 8.04 -16.22
C LEU A 33 -0.87 9.27 -16.98
N LEU A 34 -0.08 10.10 -16.30
CA LEU A 34 0.51 11.30 -16.91
C LEU A 34 1.63 11.00 -17.93
N ARG A 35 2.15 9.78 -18.00
CA ARG A 35 3.00 9.34 -19.12
C ARG A 35 2.21 9.12 -20.39
N GLU A 36 0.95 8.70 -20.29
CA GLU A 36 0.07 8.50 -21.43
C GLU A 36 -0.48 9.83 -21.94
N ARG A 37 -0.85 10.74 -21.02
CA ARG A 37 -1.29 12.10 -21.35
C ARG A 37 -0.84 13.09 -20.27
N GLY A 38 0.26 13.80 -20.57
CA GLY A 38 0.94 14.69 -19.63
C GLY A 38 0.37 16.09 -19.46
N ASP A 39 -0.61 16.47 -20.27
CA ASP A 39 -1.25 17.80 -20.26
C ASP A 39 -2.57 17.86 -19.47
N ILE A 40 -3.00 16.75 -18.87
CA ILE A 40 -4.16 16.74 -17.98
C ILE A 40 -3.87 17.63 -16.76
N PRO A 41 -4.67 18.68 -16.48
CA PRO A 41 -4.49 19.48 -15.29
C PRO A 41 -4.83 18.66 -14.03
N VAL A 42 -3.97 18.77 -13.01
CA VAL A 42 -4.10 18.02 -11.74
C VAL A 42 -4.40 19.01 -10.62
N PHE A 43 -5.54 18.85 -10.00
CA PHE A 43 -6.02 19.69 -8.90
C PHE A 43 -5.81 18.99 -7.56
N GLY A 44 -5.39 19.73 -6.55
CA GLY A 44 -5.22 19.20 -5.20
C GLY A 44 -4.77 20.30 -4.23
N SER A 45 -4.82 19.99 -2.96
CA SER A 45 -4.35 20.88 -1.91
C SER A 45 -2.84 21.10 -1.97
N LYS A 46 -2.37 22.14 -1.33
CA LYS A 46 -0.96 22.57 -1.34
C LYS A 46 0.01 21.44 -0.93
N LEU A 47 -0.28 20.71 0.14
CA LEU A 47 0.55 19.60 0.59
C LEU A 47 0.47 18.43 -0.40
N THR A 48 -0.74 18.10 -0.86
CA THR A 48 -0.96 17.02 -1.83
C THR A 48 -0.13 17.25 -3.09
N LEU A 49 -0.21 18.46 -3.68
CA LEU A 49 0.57 18.80 -4.86
C LEU A 49 2.08 18.89 -4.58
N GLY A 50 2.48 19.29 -3.39
CA GLY A 50 3.90 19.28 -2.99
C GLY A 50 4.51 17.87 -3.01
N LEU A 51 3.78 16.89 -2.45
CA LEU A 51 4.18 15.48 -2.45
C LEU A 51 4.11 14.86 -3.85
N VAL A 52 3.06 15.17 -4.61
CA VAL A 52 2.92 14.78 -6.02
C VAL A 52 4.07 15.33 -6.86
N SER A 53 4.42 16.62 -6.71
CA SER A 53 5.55 17.23 -7.42
C SER A 53 6.87 16.52 -7.12
N ALA A 54 7.11 16.13 -5.87
CA ALA A 54 8.29 15.34 -5.50
C ALA A 54 8.31 13.96 -6.17
N LYS A 55 7.15 13.28 -6.24
CA LYS A 55 6.96 12.00 -6.91
C LYS A 55 7.17 12.10 -8.43
N LEU A 56 6.55 13.10 -9.08
CA LEU A 56 6.68 13.32 -10.53
C LEU A 56 8.13 13.62 -10.94
N ARG A 57 8.88 14.36 -10.10
CA ARG A 57 10.32 14.58 -10.34
C ARG A 57 11.13 13.28 -10.38
N GLU A 58 10.85 12.31 -9.52
CA GLU A 58 11.49 10.98 -9.56
C GLU A 58 11.21 10.26 -10.87
N HIS A 59 9.99 10.40 -11.41
CA HIS A 59 9.58 9.85 -12.69
C HIS A 59 9.96 10.72 -13.89
N ARG A 60 10.60 11.89 -13.69
CA ARG A 60 10.99 12.88 -14.72
C ARG A 60 9.80 13.39 -15.55
N ILE A 61 8.65 13.53 -14.91
CA ILE A 61 7.41 14.02 -15.54
C ILE A 61 7.20 15.46 -15.12
N LYS A 62 6.81 16.31 -16.11
CA LYS A 62 6.27 17.65 -15.88
C LYS A 62 4.76 17.59 -16.04
N ALA A 63 4.02 18.19 -15.13
CA ALA A 63 2.57 18.22 -15.15
C ALA A 63 2.05 19.63 -14.84
N ASP A 64 0.83 19.91 -15.26
CA ASP A 64 0.07 21.12 -14.89
C ASP A 64 -0.57 20.87 -13.52
N LEU A 65 0.07 21.34 -12.45
CA LEU A 65 -0.38 21.20 -11.08
C LEU A 65 -1.09 22.48 -10.65
N ARG A 66 -2.36 22.39 -10.29
CA ARG A 66 -3.21 23.51 -9.90
C ARG A 66 -3.63 23.37 -8.45
N GLU A 67 -3.10 24.26 -7.61
CA GLU A 67 -3.44 24.31 -6.18
C GLU A 67 -4.86 24.80 -5.99
N VAL A 68 -5.61 24.11 -5.12
CA VAL A 68 -6.95 24.48 -4.68
C VAL A 68 -7.00 24.55 -3.16
N ALA A 69 -7.84 25.43 -2.65
CA ALA A 69 -8.09 25.54 -1.23
C ALA A 69 -9.52 25.08 -0.88
N GLU A 70 -9.73 24.77 0.40
CA GLU A 70 -11.07 24.50 0.91
C GLU A 70 -11.99 25.71 0.71
N GLY A 71 -13.24 25.45 0.31
CA GLY A 71 -14.23 26.48 0.00
C GLY A 71 -14.07 27.10 -1.39
N GLU A 72 -13.09 26.68 -2.19
CA GLU A 72 -12.96 27.10 -3.59
C GLU A 72 -13.81 26.23 -4.53
N ASP A 73 -14.29 26.85 -5.61
CA ASP A 73 -14.96 26.20 -6.73
C ASP A 73 -14.08 26.20 -7.97
N GLN A 74 -14.12 25.12 -8.74
CA GLN A 74 -13.45 25.01 -10.02
C GLN A 74 -14.43 24.52 -11.09
N GLN A 75 -14.52 25.23 -12.22
CA GLN A 75 -15.29 24.79 -13.37
C GLN A 75 -14.40 23.95 -14.29
N LEU A 76 -14.76 22.69 -14.47
CA LEU A 76 -14.07 21.73 -15.34
C LEU A 76 -15.06 21.18 -16.38
N GLY A 77 -15.05 21.73 -17.59
CA GLY A 77 -16.09 21.43 -18.56
C GLY A 77 -17.48 21.73 -18.01
N ASP A 78 -18.36 20.73 -18.01
CA ASP A 78 -19.72 20.83 -17.46
C ASP A 78 -19.80 20.56 -15.95
N PHE A 79 -18.66 20.27 -15.29
CA PHE A 79 -18.59 19.97 -13.86
C PHE A 79 -18.23 21.21 -13.05
N ASN A 80 -19.06 21.57 -12.07
CA ASN A 80 -18.66 22.50 -11.01
C ASN A 80 -18.17 21.69 -9.81
N VAL A 81 -16.93 21.91 -9.39
CA VAL A 81 -16.23 21.14 -8.36
C VAL A 81 -15.95 22.03 -7.17
N GLU A 82 -16.56 21.73 -6.03
CA GLU A 82 -16.30 22.39 -4.75
C GLU A 82 -15.41 21.50 -3.86
N PHE A 83 -14.42 22.12 -3.19
CA PHE A 83 -13.49 21.44 -2.30
C PHE A 83 -13.86 21.73 -0.84
N VAL A 84 -14.13 20.67 -0.07
CA VAL A 84 -14.56 20.76 1.32
C VAL A 84 -13.48 20.18 2.25
N ALA A 85 -13.16 20.90 3.32
CA ALA A 85 -12.18 20.43 4.30
C ALA A 85 -12.64 19.12 4.98
N VAL A 86 -11.77 18.12 5.03
CA VAL A 86 -11.95 16.93 5.86
C VAL A 86 -10.71 16.64 6.70
N ASN A 87 -10.92 16.06 7.86
CA ASN A 87 -9.86 15.63 8.75
C ASN A 87 -9.45 14.19 8.41
N HIS A 88 -8.17 13.95 8.28
CA HIS A 88 -7.61 12.62 8.02
C HIS A 88 -6.27 12.45 8.75
N SER A 89 -5.55 11.33 8.52
CA SER A 89 -4.20 11.11 9.09
C SER A 89 -3.09 11.94 8.44
N ILE A 90 -3.37 12.56 7.29
CA ILE A 90 -2.50 13.51 6.60
C ILE A 90 -3.16 14.88 6.60
N PRO A 91 -2.41 16.00 6.80
CA PRO A 91 -2.96 17.34 6.67
C PRO A 91 -3.53 17.62 5.28
N ASP A 92 -4.43 18.57 5.20
CA ASP A 92 -4.88 19.20 3.94
C ASP A 92 -5.75 18.30 3.05
N ALA A 93 -6.35 17.23 3.63
CA ALA A 93 -7.26 16.33 2.92
C ALA A 93 -8.58 17.04 2.57
N LEU A 94 -9.17 16.70 1.42
CA LEU A 94 -10.37 17.32 0.88
C LEU A 94 -11.42 16.26 0.53
N ALA A 95 -12.68 16.54 0.86
CA ALA A 95 -13.83 15.99 0.17
C ALA A 95 -14.13 16.82 -1.07
N VAL A 96 -14.87 16.25 -2.01
CA VAL A 96 -15.16 16.87 -3.31
C VAL A 96 -16.64 16.76 -3.60
N ALA A 97 -17.32 17.89 -3.82
CA ALA A 97 -18.68 17.93 -4.33
C ALA A 97 -18.64 18.30 -5.82
N ILE A 98 -19.22 17.46 -6.65
CA ILE A 98 -19.25 17.61 -8.11
C ILE A 98 -20.71 17.84 -8.52
N THR A 99 -21.02 19.05 -8.97
CA THR A 99 -22.36 19.41 -9.43
C THR A 99 -22.41 19.50 -10.93
N THR A 100 -23.40 18.88 -11.50
CA THR A 100 -23.71 18.87 -12.94
C THR A 100 -25.19 19.15 -13.16
N PRO A 101 -25.66 19.40 -14.40
CA PRO A 101 -27.09 19.46 -14.69
C PRO A 101 -27.87 18.17 -14.37
N ALA A 102 -27.18 17.03 -14.23
CA ALA A 102 -27.76 15.73 -13.89
C ALA A 102 -27.87 15.47 -12.38
N GLY A 103 -27.23 16.29 -11.54
CA GLY A 103 -27.25 16.17 -10.10
C GLY A 103 -25.90 16.43 -9.43
N THR A 104 -25.88 16.33 -8.11
CA THR A 104 -24.71 16.54 -7.25
C THR A 104 -24.19 15.22 -6.68
N VAL A 105 -22.91 14.95 -6.90
CA VAL A 105 -22.17 13.84 -6.31
C VAL A 105 -21.23 14.38 -5.23
N LEU A 106 -21.34 13.91 -4.00
CA LEU A 106 -20.41 14.23 -2.91
C LEU A 106 -19.52 13.02 -2.63
N HIS A 107 -18.21 13.19 -2.74
CA HIS A 107 -17.19 12.20 -2.40
C HIS A 107 -16.43 12.64 -1.17
N THR A 108 -16.42 11.83 -0.11
CA THR A 108 -15.76 12.21 1.16
C THR A 108 -14.23 12.30 1.05
N GLY A 109 -13.62 11.63 0.07
CA GLY A 109 -12.23 11.22 0.23
C GLY A 109 -12.11 10.33 1.46
N ASP A 110 -10.90 10.17 1.99
CA ASP A 110 -10.68 9.53 3.28
C ASP A 110 -10.88 10.55 4.39
N PHE A 111 -11.73 10.25 5.36
CA PHE A 111 -12.08 11.23 6.38
C PHE A 111 -12.36 10.62 7.74
N LYS A 112 -12.29 11.47 8.75
CA LYS A 112 -12.83 11.25 10.10
C LYS A 112 -13.39 12.57 10.67
N MET A 113 -14.01 12.52 11.83
CA MET A 113 -14.59 13.69 12.49
C MET A 113 -13.88 13.99 13.82
N ASP A 114 -12.53 14.04 13.82
CA ASP A 114 -11.77 14.42 15.01
C ASP A 114 -12.09 15.87 15.41
N GLN A 115 -12.68 16.05 16.58
CA GLN A 115 -13.08 17.37 17.09
C GLN A 115 -11.93 18.13 17.77
N LEU A 116 -10.78 17.46 17.97
CA LEU A 116 -9.59 18.03 18.59
C LEU A 116 -8.35 17.72 17.73
N PRO A 117 -8.37 18.12 16.44
CA PRO A 117 -7.25 17.85 15.54
C PRO A 117 -6.02 18.66 15.91
N LEU A 118 -4.84 18.11 15.63
CA LEU A 118 -3.55 18.71 16.02
C LEU A 118 -3.24 20.03 15.30
N ASP A 119 -3.76 20.21 14.10
CA ASP A 119 -3.59 21.41 13.27
C ASP A 119 -4.74 22.40 13.40
N GLY A 120 -5.78 22.06 14.16
CA GLY A 120 -6.99 22.87 14.35
C GLY A 120 -7.98 22.79 13.18
N ARG A 121 -7.70 21.96 12.14
CA ARG A 121 -8.53 21.82 10.94
C ARG A 121 -9.50 20.65 11.12
N ILE A 122 -10.77 20.95 11.33
CA ILE A 122 -11.85 19.97 11.50
C ILE A 122 -12.48 19.62 10.14
N THR A 123 -13.19 18.49 10.07
CA THR A 123 -14.12 18.22 8.96
C THR A 123 -15.23 19.25 8.94
N ASP A 124 -15.43 19.93 7.80
CA ASP A 124 -16.40 21.03 7.67
C ASP A 124 -17.84 20.50 7.52
N LEU A 125 -18.41 20.16 8.67
CA LEU A 125 -19.80 19.68 8.74
C LEU A 125 -20.82 20.73 8.31
N ASN A 126 -20.47 22.05 8.35
CA ASN A 126 -21.35 23.10 7.86
C ASN A 126 -21.51 23.04 6.34
N SER A 127 -20.41 22.83 5.61
CA SER A 127 -20.45 22.61 4.16
C SER A 127 -21.20 21.32 3.80
N PHE A 128 -21.00 20.24 4.57
CA PHE A 128 -21.78 19.01 4.38
C PHE A 128 -23.28 19.22 4.60
N ALA A 129 -23.66 19.98 5.63
CA ALA A 129 -25.07 20.31 5.90
C ALA A 129 -25.67 21.17 4.78
N ARG A 130 -24.95 22.21 4.32
CA ARG A 130 -25.38 23.05 3.20
C ARG A 130 -25.58 22.24 1.93
N LEU A 131 -24.61 21.40 1.56
CA LEU A 131 -24.73 20.50 0.41
C LEU A 131 -25.91 19.55 0.55
N GLY A 132 -26.16 19.05 1.75
CA GLY A 132 -27.35 18.23 2.05
C GLY A 132 -28.66 18.98 1.91
N ASP A 133 -28.73 20.24 2.34
CA ASP A 133 -29.90 21.10 2.17
C ASP A 133 -30.13 21.49 0.70
N ASP A 134 -29.06 21.66 -0.09
CA ASP A 134 -29.10 21.92 -1.53
C ASP A 134 -29.49 20.66 -2.33
N GLY A 135 -29.26 19.47 -1.77
CA GLY A 135 -29.55 18.16 -2.33
C GLY A 135 -28.32 17.42 -2.86
N VAL A 136 -28.00 16.28 -2.24
CA VAL A 136 -26.95 15.35 -2.69
C VAL A 136 -27.61 14.14 -3.32
N ASP A 137 -27.47 14.01 -4.64
CA ASP A 137 -28.05 12.89 -5.39
C ASP A 137 -27.30 11.59 -5.17
N LEU A 138 -25.96 11.63 -5.05
CA LEU A 138 -25.14 10.47 -4.77
C LEU A 138 -24.03 10.80 -3.76
N PHE A 139 -23.97 10.03 -2.68
CA PHE A 139 -22.94 10.16 -1.66
C PHE A 139 -21.97 8.98 -1.70
N LEU A 140 -20.70 9.25 -2.08
CA LEU A 140 -19.59 8.32 -2.11
C LEU A 140 -18.83 8.43 -0.79
N VAL A 141 -18.90 7.40 0.07
CA VAL A 141 -18.47 7.49 1.48
C VAL A 141 -17.38 6.48 1.80
N ASP A 142 -16.27 6.96 2.38
CA ASP A 142 -15.20 6.12 2.94
C ASP A 142 -15.76 5.06 3.90
N SER A 143 -15.37 3.82 3.71
CA SER A 143 -15.91 2.67 4.44
C SER A 143 -14.88 1.95 5.32
N THR A 144 -13.61 2.34 5.25
CA THR A 144 -12.48 1.59 5.85
C THR A 144 -12.69 1.20 7.30
N ASN A 145 -13.39 2.03 8.07
CA ASN A 145 -13.60 1.84 9.50
C ASN A 145 -15.07 1.63 9.91
N ALA A 146 -15.94 1.31 8.94
CA ALA A 146 -17.39 1.19 9.14
C ALA A 146 -17.82 0.09 10.14
N GLU A 147 -17.00 -0.95 10.32
CA GLU A 147 -17.23 -2.03 11.29
C GLU A 147 -16.87 -1.63 12.73
N VAL A 148 -16.13 -0.54 12.92
CA VAL A 148 -15.70 -0.09 14.24
C VAL A 148 -16.79 0.73 14.90
N SER A 149 -17.29 0.27 16.04
CA SER A 149 -18.37 0.95 16.79
C SER A 149 -17.90 2.27 17.39
N GLY A 150 -18.81 3.23 17.50
CA GLY A 150 -18.58 4.51 18.17
C GLY A 150 -17.83 5.52 17.33
N PHE A 151 -16.89 6.22 17.94
CA PHE A 151 -16.12 7.32 17.34
C PHE A 151 -14.62 7.01 17.40
N VAL A 152 -13.89 7.51 16.45
CA VAL A 152 -12.43 7.42 16.45
C VAL A 152 -11.86 8.30 17.57
N THR A 153 -10.90 7.76 18.30
CA THR A 153 -10.14 8.50 19.31
C THR A 153 -9.37 9.66 18.66
N SER A 154 -9.36 10.83 19.30
CA SER A 154 -8.62 11.98 18.80
C SER A 154 -7.11 11.73 18.76
N GLU A 155 -6.45 12.31 17.75
CA GLU A 155 -4.97 12.30 17.63
C GLU A 155 -4.29 12.94 18.87
N GLN A 156 -4.93 13.90 19.54
CA GLN A 156 -4.38 14.50 20.76
C GLN A 156 -4.12 13.49 21.88
N ASN A 157 -4.89 12.40 21.95
CA ASN A 157 -4.77 11.39 23.01
C ASN A 157 -3.48 10.56 22.90
N ILE A 158 -2.74 10.68 21.82
CA ILE A 158 -1.46 9.99 21.65
C ILE A 158 -0.31 10.75 22.31
N ALA A 159 -0.38 12.09 22.37
CA ALA A 159 0.70 12.90 22.93
C ALA A 159 1.09 12.51 24.37
N PRO A 160 0.15 12.29 25.32
CA PRO A 160 0.51 11.82 26.67
C PRO A 160 1.19 10.45 26.69
N VAL A 161 0.79 9.54 25.79
CA VAL A 161 1.38 8.19 25.72
C VAL A 161 2.81 8.27 25.17
N LEU A 162 3.04 9.09 24.15
CA LEU A 162 4.40 9.35 23.65
C LEU A 162 5.27 9.98 24.72
N ASP A 163 4.76 10.97 25.46
CA ASP A 163 5.48 11.60 26.56
C ASP A 163 5.91 10.59 27.63
N GLU A 164 5.02 9.67 28.02
CA GLU A 164 5.34 8.58 28.96
C GLU A 164 6.41 7.63 28.39
N VAL A 165 6.34 7.27 27.09
CA VAL A 165 7.34 6.43 26.43
C VAL A 165 8.70 7.13 26.41
N PHE A 166 8.73 8.43 26.06
CA PHE A 166 9.96 9.22 26.05
C PHE A 166 10.59 9.35 27.44
N ALA A 167 9.78 9.56 28.48
CA ALA A 167 10.25 9.67 29.85
C ALA A 167 10.87 8.38 30.40
N ARG A 168 10.36 7.21 29.94
CA ARG A 168 10.79 5.89 30.40
C ARG A 168 11.93 5.29 29.60
N ALA A 169 12.20 5.76 28.39
CA ALA A 169 13.21 5.20 27.50
C ALA A 169 14.63 5.48 28.00
N PRO A 170 15.40 4.46 28.42
CA PRO A 170 16.72 4.66 28.98
C PRO A 170 17.80 4.92 27.92
N GLY A 171 17.57 4.55 26.67
CA GLY A 171 18.47 4.72 25.55
C GLY A 171 17.79 5.41 24.38
N ARG A 172 18.14 5.01 23.14
CA ARG A 172 17.59 5.59 21.92
C ARG A 172 16.11 5.24 21.75
N LEU A 173 15.38 6.17 21.16
CA LEU A 173 14.02 5.94 20.68
C LEU A 173 14.04 5.77 19.15
N VAL A 174 13.36 4.73 18.67
CA VAL A 174 13.14 4.51 17.24
C VAL A 174 11.63 4.50 17.02
N VAL A 175 11.10 5.51 16.33
CA VAL A 175 9.67 5.62 16.03
C VAL A 175 9.45 5.29 14.57
N ALA A 176 8.74 4.20 14.30
CA ALA A 176 8.36 3.80 12.96
C ALA A 176 6.91 4.18 12.67
N CYS A 177 6.70 4.94 11.62
CA CYS A 177 5.38 5.37 11.15
C CYS A 177 5.35 5.48 9.63
N PHE A 178 4.16 5.73 9.07
CA PHE A 178 4.04 6.10 7.66
C PHE A 178 4.72 7.44 7.41
N ALA A 179 5.44 7.56 6.30
CA ALA A 179 6.09 8.82 5.94
C ALA A 179 5.08 9.95 5.68
N SER A 180 3.86 9.61 5.26
CA SER A 180 2.75 10.55 5.05
C SER A 180 2.09 11.05 6.34
N HIS A 181 2.32 10.38 7.48
CA HIS A 181 1.66 10.72 8.74
C HIS A 181 2.36 11.89 9.45
N ILE A 182 2.25 13.08 8.86
CA ILE A 182 2.95 14.30 9.29
C ILE A 182 2.55 14.70 10.72
N HIS A 183 1.28 14.54 11.09
CA HIS A 183 0.79 14.78 12.45
C HIS A 183 1.52 13.94 13.49
N ARG A 184 1.75 12.63 13.23
CA ARG A 184 2.50 11.76 14.14
C ARG A 184 3.95 12.20 14.28
N VAL A 185 4.59 12.57 13.15
CA VAL A 185 5.96 13.06 13.18
C VAL A 185 6.05 14.37 13.98
N GLN A 186 5.05 15.27 13.86
CA GLN A 186 5.00 16.47 14.66
C GLN A 186 4.88 16.17 16.17
N GLN A 187 4.05 15.18 16.55
CA GLN A 187 3.94 14.76 17.96
C GLN A 187 5.28 14.22 18.50
N VAL A 188 5.97 13.39 17.69
CA VAL A 188 7.29 12.86 18.06
C VAL A 188 8.32 13.97 18.20
N ILE A 189 8.31 14.96 17.30
CA ILE A 189 9.17 16.15 17.39
C ILE A 189 8.89 16.95 18.66
N ASN A 190 7.62 17.17 18.99
CA ASN A 190 7.23 17.89 20.20
C ASN A 190 7.71 17.16 21.46
N ALA A 191 7.52 15.82 21.53
CA ALA A 191 8.04 15.01 22.61
C ALA A 191 9.57 15.04 22.70
N ALA A 192 10.26 14.98 21.55
CA ALA A 192 11.73 15.10 21.52
C ALA A 192 12.22 16.44 22.08
N VAL A 193 11.54 17.55 21.76
CA VAL A 193 11.84 18.87 22.32
C VAL A 193 11.65 18.89 23.84
N THR A 194 10.52 18.35 24.33
CA THR A 194 10.19 18.28 25.76
C THR A 194 11.26 17.51 26.56
N HIS A 195 11.76 16.40 25.99
CA HIS A 195 12.75 15.54 26.63
C HIS A 195 14.21 15.82 26.24
N GLY A 196 14.48 16.95 25.55
CA GLY A 196 15.83 17.37 25.19
C GLY A 196 16.55 16.46 24.19
N ARG A 197 15.82 15.65 23.41
CA ARG A 197 16.39 14.67 22.46
C ARG A 197 16.55 15.27 21.06
N LYS A 198 17.56 14.85 20.33
CA LYS A 198 17.79 15.16 18.91
C LYS A 198 17.06 14.16 18.01
N VAL A 199 16.62 14.61 16.85
CA VAL A 199 15.84 13.82 15.90
C VAL A 199 16.61 13.57 14.62
N ALA A 200 16.66 12.33 14.14
CA ALA A 200 17.14 12.00 12.81
C ALA A 200 16.04 11.27 12.01
N PHE A 201 15.81 11.74 10.78
CA PHE A 201 14.92 11.06 9.83
C PHE A 201 15.69 9.98 9.07
N VAL A 202 15.12 8.75 9.02
CA VAL A 202 15.77 7.58 8.43
C VAL A 202 14.89 6.97 7.35
N GLY A 203 15.44 6.83 6.15
CA GLY A 203 14.75 6.32 4.97
C GLY A 203 14.43 7.43 3.95
N ARG A 204 14.57 7.10 2.67
CA ARG A 204 14.47 8.07 1.57
C ARG A 204 13.10 8.76 1.51
N SER A 205 12.01 7.99 1.62
CA SER A 205 10.66 8.54 1.62
C SER A 205 10.39 9.42 2.85
N MET A 206 10.83 8.98 4.04
CA MET A 206 10.69 9.77 5.27
C MET A 206 11.39 11.13 5.12
N VAL A 207 12.66 11.15 4.76
CA VAL A 207 13.43 12.40 4.59
C VAL A 207 12.78 13.31 3.54
N ARG A 208 12.37 12.76 2.40
CA ARG A 208 11.72 13.53 1.33
C ARG A 208 10.42 14.16 1.79
N THR A 209 9.52 13.37 2.37
CA THR A 209 8.21 13.86 2.81
C THR A 209 8.33 14.90 3.91
N MET A 210 9.23 14.69 4.89
CA MET A 210 9.45 15.64 5.97
C MET A 210 10.04 16.97 5.47
N ASN A 211 10.91 16.93 4.47
CA ASN A 211 11.43 18.16 3.85
C ASN A 211 10.31 18.93 3.14
N VAL A 212 9.47 18.25 2.34
CA VAL A 212 8.32 18.89 1.67
C VAL A 212 7.36 19.49 2.71
N ALA A 213 7.00 18.71 3.74
CA ALA A 213 6.08 19.18 4.78
C ALA A 213 6.63 20.39 5.55
N ARG A 214 7.94 20.40 5.86
CA ARG A 214 8.62 21.52 6.51
C ARG A 214 8.64 22.75 5.61
N ASP A 215 9.05 22.59 4.35
CA ASP A 215 9.20 23.71 3.41
C ASP A 215 7.85 24.36 3.08
N LEU A 216 6.75 23.60 3.14
CA LEU A 216 5.39 24.10 2.98
C LEU A 216 4.74 24.60 4.28
N GLY A 217 5.38 24.40 5.44
CA GLY A 217 4.91 24.87 6.75
C GLY A 217 4.00 23.91 7.52
N TYR A 218 3.76 22.69 7.02
CA TYR A 218 2.95 21.66 7.70
C TYR A 218 3.72 20.91 8.81
N LEU A 219 5.06 20.96 8.78
CA LEU A 219 5.90 20.39 9.83
C LEU A 219 6.77 21.48 10.45
N LYS A 220 6.63 21.69 11.76
CA LYS A 220 7.40 22.66 12.53
C LYS A 220 8.56 21.96 13.21
N VAL A 221 9.78 22.27 12.77
CA VAL A 221 11.01 21.70 13.31
C VAL A 221 11.87 22.81 13.89
N PRO A 222 12.09 22.88 15.21
CA PRO A 222 12.98 23.85 15.81
C PRO A 222 14.41 23.78 15.27
N GLY A 223 15.07 24.95 15.14
CA GLY A 223 16.47 24.99 14.69
C GLY A 223 17.40 24.17 15.59
N GLY A 224 18.30 23.41 15.00
CA GLY A 224 19.27 22.57 15.71
C GLY A 224 18.67 21.32 16.37
N LEU A 225 17.38 20.99 16.16
CA LEU A 225 16.78 19.77 16.66
C LEU A 225 17.18 18.55 15.81
N THR A 226 17.20 18.71 14.48
CA THR A 226 17.54 17.61 13.57
C THR A 226 19.04 17.46 13.38
N VAL A 227 19.48 16.21 13.35
CA VAL A 227 20.86 15.80 13.12
C VAL A 227 20.92 14.79 11.97
N THR A 228 22.10 14.67 11.34
CA THR A 228 22.37 13.62 10.35
C THR A 228 22.68 12.31 11.03
N LEU A 229 22.61 11.20 10.28
CA LEU A 229 22.95 9.88 10.83
C LEU A 229 24.41 9.78 11.29
N ASP A 230 25.32 10.52 10.68
CA ASP A 230 26.74 10.51 11.04
C ASP A 230 27.02 11.29 12.34
N GLN A 231 26.17 12.27 12.67
CA GLN A 231 26.24 13.02 13.93
C GLN A 231 25.64 12.24 15.12
N LEU A 232 24.88 11.18 14.88
CA LEU A 232 24.26 10.37 15.95
C LEU A 232 25.30 9.66 16.81
N ASP A 233 26.42 9.23 16.21
CA ASP A 233 27.48 8.50 16.92
C ASP A 233 28.23 9.38 17.94
N GLU A 234 28.03 10.71 17.87
CA GLU A 234 28.60 11.70 18.78
C GLU A 234 27.68 12.04 19.98
N LEU A 235 26.43 11.55 19.96
CA LEU A 235 25.43 11.86 20.95
C LEU A 235 25.22 10.69 21.94
N PRO A 236 24.92 10.99 23.22
CA PRO A 236 24.44 9.99 24.15
C PRO A 236 23.16 9.32 23.63
N ASP A 237 23.03 8.02 23.88
CA ASP A 237 21.87 7.25 23.39
C ASP A 237 20.54 7.79 23.89
N ASP A 238 20.46 8.28 25.11
CA ASP A 238 19.27 8.88 25.73
C ASP A 238 18.90 10.26 25.16
N GLU A 239 19.76 10.85 24.33
CA GLU A 239 19.49 12.09 23.59
C GLU A 239 19.04 11.85 22.15
N VAL A 240 18.88 10.59 21.68
CA VAL A 240 18.62 10.24 20.29
C VAL A 240 17.20 9.75 20.05
N VAL A 241 16.56 10.31 19.00
CA VAL A 241 15.30 9.82 18.42
C VAL A 241 15.48 9.60 16.93
N LEU A 242 15.18 8.40 16.48
CA LEU A 242 15.15 8.02 15.06
C LEU A 242 13.69 7.92 14.59
N ILE A 243 13.31 8.64 13.54
CA ILE A 243 12.00 8.51 12.91
C ILE A 243 12.18 7.83 11.56
N CYS A 244 11.57 6.67 11.38
CA CYS A 244 11.80 5.82 10.21
C CYS A 244 10.53 5.22 9.61
N THR A 245 10.67 4.62 8.43
CA THR A 245 9.64 3.81 7.78
C THR A 245 9.77 2.33 8.15
N GLY A 246 8.77 1.52 7.80
CA GLY A 246 8.77 0.07 8.00
C GLY A 246 7.85 -0.39 9.11
N SER A 247 6.86 0.43 9.48
CA SER A 247 5.85 0.09 10.49
C SER A 247 4.92 -1.06 10.07
N GLN A 248 4.88 -1.41 8.78
CA GLN A 248 4.12 -2.54 8.22
C GLN A 248 4.99 -3.81 8.03
N GLY A 249 6.25 -3.77 8.44
CA GLY A 249 7.15 -4.91 8.34
C GLY A 249 7.62 -5.22 6.91
N GLU A 250 7.58 -4.24 6.01
CA GLU A 250 8.06 -4.37 4.63
C GLU A 250 9.56 -4.75 4.64
N PRO A 251 9.96 -5.81 3.92
CA PRO A 251 11.31 -6.37 4.06
C PRO A 251 12.45 -5.39 3.76
N MET A 252 12.22 -4.45 2.83
CA MET A 252 13.23 -3.46 2.40
C MET A 252 13.17 -2.16 3.20
N ALA A 253 12.18 -1.99 4.07
CA ALA A 253 12.03 -0.79 4.89
C ALA A 253 13.05 -0.77 6.05
N VAL A 254 13.29 0.43 6.57
CA VAL A 254 14.34 0.68 7.57
C VAL A 254 14.18 -0.20 8.80
N LEU A 255 12.98 -0.24 9.40
CA LEU A 255 12.76 -0.97 10.65
C LEU A 255 12.95 -2.49 10.49
N ALA A 256 12.46 -3.09 9.39
CA ALA A 256 12.64 -4.51 9.11
C ALA A 256 14.13 -4.87 8.96
N ARG A 257 14.88 -4.03 8.26
CA ARG A 257 16.34 -4.20 8.10
C ARG A 257 17.09 -4.04 9.42
N ILE A 258 16.67 -3.11 10.30
CA ILE A 258 17.22 -2.98 11.66
C ILE A 258 16.95 -4.25 12.47
N ALA A 259 15.70 -4.76 12.47
CA ALA A 259 15.32 -5.98 13.18
C ALA A 259 16.12 -7.21 12.71
N ASN A 260 16.43 -7.28 11.42
CA ASN A 260 17.19 -8.36 10.79
C ASN A 260 18.73 -8.16 10.83
N ARG A 261 19.23 -7.12 11.47
CA ARG A 261 20.66 -6.75 11.48
C ARG A 261 21.26 -6.44 10.09
N ASP A 262 20.44 -6.07 9.15
CA ASP A 262 20.82 -5.66 7.77
C ASP A 262 20.75 -4.14 7.57
N HIS A 263 21.02 -3.38 8.61
CA HIS A 263 21.10 -1.92 8.58
C HIS A 263 22.32 -1.43 9.35
N LYS A 264 22.85 -0.23 9.01
CA LYS A 264 23.96 0.38 9.75
C LYS A 264 23.58 0.70 11.20
N ILE A 265 22.34 1.07 11.45
CA ILE A 265 21.81 1.28 12.80
C ILE A 265 21.63 -0.08 13.46
N ARG A 266 22.27 -0.29 14.61
CA ARG A 266 22.16 -1.49 15.43
C ARG A 266 21.42 -1.14 16.70
N VAL A 267 20.32 -1.83 16.99
CA VAL A 267 19.58 -1.69 18.24
C VAL A 267 20.12 -2.63 19.31
N HIS A 268 19.97 -2.25 20.56
CA HIS A 268 20.40 -3.01 21.74
C HIS A 268 19.34 -2.93 22.86
N GLU A 269 19.56 -3.61 23.98
CA GLU A 269 18.58 -3.84 25.04
C GLU A 269 18.05 -2.57 25.74
N GLN A 270 18.78 -1.45 25.67
CA GLN A 270 18.34 -0.17 26.25
C GLN A 270 17.49 0.67 25.28
N ASP A 271 17.43 0.28 24.02
CA ASP A 271 16.65 1.00 23.02
C ASP A 271 15.14 0.71 23.17
N THR A 272 14.33 1.69 22.83
CA THR A 272 12.88 1.56 22.76
C THR A 272 12.43 1.80 21.33
N VAL A 273 11.65 0.87 20.78
CA VAL A 273 11.07 0.99 19.41
C VAL A 273 9.56 1.14 19.52
N VAL A 274 9.03 2.19 18.89
CA VAL A 274 7.59 2.47 18.81
C VAL A 274 7.10 2.22 17.40
N LEU A 275 6.15 1.29 17.22
CA LEU A 275 5.42 1.10 15.98
C LEU A 275 4.14 1.95 16.03
N ALA A 276 4.22 3.16 15.47
CA ALA A 276 3.18 4.17 15.54
C ALA A 276 2.26 4.12 14.29
N SER A 277 1.74 2.94 13.98
CA SER A 277 0.75 2.70 12.93
C SER A 277 -0.19 1.56 13.30
N SER A 278 -1.38 1.52 12.71
CA SER A 278 -2.23 0.33 12.72
C SER A 278 -1.65 -0.76 11.81
N VAL A 279 -2.09 -1.98 12.02
CA VAL A 279 -1.78 -3.10 11.13
C VAL A 279 -2.71 -3.03 9.92
N ILE A 280 -2.15 -2.94 8.72
CA ILE A 280 -2.91 -3.12 7.48
C ILE A 280 -3.20 -4.62 7.34
N PRO A 281 -4.46 -5.02 7.07
CA PRO A 281 -4.82 -6.43 6.88
C PRO A 281 -3.88 -7.14 5.89
N GLY A 282 -3.39 -8.32 6.27
CA GLY A 282 -2.41 -9.10 5.50
C GLY A 282 -0.95 -8.87 5.89
N ASN A 283 -0.62 -7.82 6.63
CA ASN A 283 0.75 -7.53 7.09
C ASN A 283 1.07 -8.07 8.48
N GLU A 284 0.13 -8.74 9.17
CA GLU A 284 0.26 -9.21 10.55
C GLU A 284 1.53 -10.05 10.76
N ASN A 285 1.77 -11.01 9.86
CA ASN A 285 2.94 -11.87 9.94
C ASN A 285 4.26 -11.11 9.77
N SER A 286 4.29 -10.11 8.89
CA SER A 286 5.47 -9.29 8.63
C SER A 286 5.80 -8.40 9.82
N ILE A 287 4.79 -7.76 10.41
CA ILE A 287 4.92 -6.94 11.62
C ILE A 287 5.37 -7.80 12.80
N ASN A 288 4.75 -8.97 13.01
CA ASN A 288 5.15 -9.88 14.08
C ASN A 288 6.59 -10.38 13.93
N ARG A 289 7.09 -10.60 12.70
CA ARG A 289 8.51 -10.93 12.47
C ARG A 289 9.44 -9.80 12.93
N VAL A 290 9.07 -8.55 12.64
CA VAL A 290 9.83 -7.37 13.06
C VAL A 290 9.82 -7.24 14.57
N ILE A 291 8.66 -7.32 15.23
CA ILE A 291 8.53 -7.28 16.69
C ILE A 291 9.38 -8.38 17.33
N ASN A 292 9.25 -9.63 16.88
CA ASN A 292 10.04 -10.74 17.39
C ASN A 292 11.54 -10.57 17.13
N GLY A 293 11.93 -10.01 15.97
CA GLY A 293 13.31 -9.68 15.67
C GLY A 293 13.90 -8.68 16.67
N LEU A 294 13.19 -7.59 16.92
CA LEU A 294 13.58 -6.55 17.89
C LEU A 294 13.64 -7.11 19.33
N SER A 295 12.63 -7.88 19.73
CA SER A 295 12.55 -8.49 21.06
C SER A 295 13.71 -9.46 21.35
N ARG A 296 14.23 -10.18 20.33
CA ARG A 296 15.42 -11.04 20.46
C ARG A 296 16.69 -10.25 20.80
N TRP A 297 16.71 -8.95 20.48
CA TRP A 297 17.82 -8.05 20.80
C TRP A 297 17.62 -7.34 22.14
N GLY A 298 16.60 -7.73 22.92
CA GLY A 298 16.28 -7.14 24.23
C GLY A 298 15.61 -5.75 24.15
N VAL A 299 15.24 -5.30 22.95
CA VAL A 299 14.60 -3.98 22.72
C VAL A 299 13.21 -3.94 23.34
N THR A 300 12.87 -2.85 24.01
CA THR A 300 11.49 -2.57 24.44
C THR A 300 10.66 -2.19 23.21
N VAL A 301 9.59 -2.96 22.89
CA VAL A 301 8.74 -2.69 21.74
C VAL A 301 7.36 -2.20 22.19
N VAL A 302 7.00 -0.99 21.76
CA VAL A 302 5.71 -0.34 22.00
C VAL A 302 4.91 -0.32 20.70
N HIS A 303 3.69 -0.82 20.73
CA HIS A 303 2.82 -0.93 19.56
C HIS A 303 1.35 -0.86 19.97
N THR A 304 0.42 -0.78 19.02
CA THR A 304 -1.02 -0.63 19.26
C THR A 304 -1.63 -1.73 20.16
N GLY A 305 -1.00 -2.88 20.25
CA GLY A 305 -1.43 -3.97 21.15
C GLY A 305 -1.09 -3.75 22.64
N ASN A 306 -0.18 -2.82 22.98
CA ASN A 306 0.22 -2.55 24.35
C ASN A 306 0.20 -1.07 24.77
N ALA A 307 0.02 -0.13 23.82
CA ALA A 307 -0.12 1.30 24.11
C ALA A 307 -0.90 2.01 22.99
N LEU A 308 -1.56 3.14 23.31
CA LEU A 308 -2.26 3.97 22.35
C LEU A 308 -1.25 4.83 21.57
N VAL A 309 -0.54 4.23 20.63
CA VAL A 309 0.48 4.92 19.81
C VAL A 309 -0.01 5.25 18.40
N HIS A 310 -1.24 4.88 18.08
CA HIS A 310 -1.89 5.19 16.81
C HIS A 310 -3.41 5.24 16.97
N VAL A 311 -4.07 6.07 16.16
CA VAL A 311 -5.52 6.11 15.97
C VAL A 311 -5.83 6.11 14.48
N SER A 312 -7.00 5.60 14.09
CA SER A 312 -7.41 5.55 12.69
C SER A 312 -7.57 6.94 12.08
N GLY A 313 -7.28 7.06 10.79
CA GLY A 313 -7.58 8.23 9.97
C GLY A 313 -8.99 8.21 9.36
N HIS A 314 -9.74 7.11 9.50
CA HIS A 314 -11.04 6.87 8.85
C HIS A 314 -12.17 6.88 9.85
N ALA A 315 -13.33 7.39 9.43
CA ALA A 315 -14.53 7.52 10.25
C ALA A 315 -15.06 6.17 10.74
N ALA A 316 -15.33 6.06 12.04
CA ALA A 316 -16.01 4.93 12.63
C ALA A 316 -17.53 5.01 12.43
N ALA A 317 -18.26 3.93 12.76
CA ALA A 317 -19.70 3.81 12.56
C ALA A 317 -20.50 5.00 13.11
N GLY A 318 -20.14 5.53 14.28
CA GLY A 318 -20.82 6.70 14.87
C GLY A 318 -20.63 7.96 14.03
N GLU A 319 -19.42 8.18 13.49
CA GLU A 319 -19.12 9.32 12.62
C GLU A 319 -19.83 9.21 11.27
N LEU A 320 -19.91 7.99 10.71
CA LEU A 320 -20.63 7.72 9.48
C LEU A 320 -22.14 7.99 9.65
N LEU A 321 -22.75 7.58 10.76
CA LEU A 321 -24.13 7.91 11.07
C LEU A 321 -24.36 9.43 11.12
N TYR A 322 -23.43 10.22 11.68
CA TYR A 322 -23.50 11.68 11.64
C TYR A 322 -23.41 12.20 10.20
N ALA A 323 -22.48 11.69 9.38
CA ALA A 323 -22.36 12.08 7.98
C ALA A 323 -23.67 11.86 7.22
N TYR A 324 -24.29 10.70 7.33
CA TYR A 324 -25.58 10.40 6.68
C TYR A 324 -26.71 11.28 7.17
N ASN A 325 -26.84 11.51 8.49
CA ASN A 325 -27.88 12.35 9.05
C ASN A 325 -27.72 13.84 8.71
N ILE A 326 -26.48 14.30 8.48
CA ILE A 326 -26.18 15.68 8.08
C ILE A 326 -26.45 15.86 6.58
N VAL A 327 -25.91 14.99 5.75
CA VAL A 327 -26.01 15.08 4.27
C VAL A 327 -27.38 14.68 3.75
N LYS A 328 -28.04 13.69 4.35
CA LYS A 328 -29.36 13.13 3.93
C LYS A 328 -29.40 12.83 2.43
N PRO A 329 -28.45 12.04 1.90
CA PRO A 329 -28.31 11.82 0.47
C PRO A 329 -29.50 11.05 -0.09
N SER A 330 -29.84 11.28 -1.37
CA SER A 330 -30.84 10.50 -2.08
C SER A 330 -30.36 9.07 -2.36
N ASN A 331 -29.11 8.90 -2.72
CA ASN A 331 -28.48 7.61 -2.99
C ASN A 331 -27.11 7.52 -2.32
N VAL A 332 -26.65 6.31 -2.02
CA VAL A 332 -25.38 6.02 -1.37
C VAL A 332 -24.60 4.95 -2.13
N MET A 333 -23.34 5.18 -2.31
CA MET A 333 -22.38 4.15 -2.73
C MET A 333 -21.18 4.16 -1.77
N PRO A 334 -21.07 3.17 -0.86
CA PRO A 334 -19.89 2.98 -0.05
C PRO A 334 -18.66 2.76 -0.93
N VAL A 335 -17.57 3.46 -0.64
CA VAL A 335 -16.29 3.35 -1.34
C VAL A 335 -15.14 3.14 -0.37
N HIS A 336 -13.95 2.84 -0.86
CA HIS A 336 -12.72 2.74 -0.10
C HIS A 336 -12.80 1.74 1.07
N GLY A 337 -12.58 0.46 0.78
CA GLY A 337 -12.57 -0.62 1.78
C GLY A 337 -12.74 -2.00 1.15
N GLU A 338 -12.56 -3.03 1.96
CA GLU A 338 -12.90 -4.40 1.57
C GLU A 338 -14.44 -4.56 1.53
N ILE A 339 -14.93 -5.58 0.82
CA ILE A 339 -16.38 -5.83 0.67
C ILE A 339 -17.13 -5.84 2.02
N ARG A 340 -16.54 -6.36 3.09
CA ARG A 340 -17.15 -6.36 4.43
C ARG A 340 -17.32 -4.95 4.99
N HIS A 341 -16.39 -4.03 4.72
CA HIS A 341 -16.48 -2.63 5.11
C HIS A 341 -17.57 -1.91 4.33
N LEU A 342 -17.64 -2.16 3.00
CA LEU A 342 -18.68 -1.60 2.14
C LEU A 342 -20.08 -2.03 2.57
N LEU A 343 -20.24 -3.32 2.90
CA LEU A 343 -21.51 -3.87 3.41
C LEU A 343 -21.90 -3.26 4.76
N ALA A 344 -20.94 -3.14 5.68
CA ALA A 344 -21.18 -2.52 6.98
C ALA A 344 -21.60 -1.04 6.84
N ASN A 345 -20.95 -0.30 5.92
CA ASN A 345 -21.31 1.09 5.65
C ASN A 345 -22.68 1.22 4.98
N ALA A 346 -23.02 0.33 4.04
CA ALA A 346 -24.34 0.26 3.44
C ALA A 346 -25.45 0.05 4.50
N ASP A 347 -25.21 -0.86 5.46
CA ASP A 347 -26.14 -1.10 6.58
C ASP A 347 -26.32 0.17 7.46
N LEU A 348 -25.26 0.95 7.65
CA LEU A 348 -25.34 2.22 8.38
C LEU A 348 -26.20 3.25 7.62
N ALA A 349 -26.03 3.36 6.30
CA ALA A 349 -26.85 4.23 5.47
C ALA A 349 -28.35 3.87 5.57
N VAL A 350 -28.68 2.60 5.42
CA VAL A 350 -30.08 2.11 5.57
C VAL A 350 -30.64 2.41 6.96
N LYS A 351 -29.86 2.22 8.03
CA LYS A 351 -30.27 2.56 9.40
C LYS A 351 -30.59 4.03 9.61
N THR A 352 -30.03 4.94 8.81
CA THR A 352 -30.36 6.37 8.87
C THR A 352 -31.57 6.76 8.04
N GLY A 353 -32.18 5.82 7.32
CA GLY A 353 -33.40 6.03 6.56
C GLY A 353 -33.21 6.13 5.04
N VAL A 354 -32.00 5.89 4.52
CA VAL A 354 -31.79 5.73 3.08
C VAL A 354 -32.50 4.45 2.63
N ASP A 355 -33.27 4.55 1.55
CA ASP A 355 -33.96 3.38 0.99
C ASP A 355 -32.94 2.31 0.55
N PRO A 356 -33.10 1.04 0.93
CA PRO A 356 -32.20 -0.02 0.49
C PRO A 356 -32.02 -0.11 -1.04
N ASP A 357 -33.03 0.22 -1.82
CA ASP A 357 -32.97 0.22 -3.29
C ASP A 357 -32.11 1.39 -3.83
N HIS A 358 -31.76 2.36 -2.97
CA HIS A 358 -30.90 3.51 -3.27
C HIS A 358 -29.48 3.35 -2.70
N VAL A 359 -29.10 2.14 -2.29
CA VAL A 359 -27.75 1.83 -1.81
C VAL A 359 -27.10 0.78 -2.72
N ILE A 360 -26.01 1.17 -3.38
CA ILE A 360 -25.26 0.24 -4.25
C ILE A 360 -23.91 -0.07 -3.61
N VAL A 361 -23.64 -1.34 -3.34
CA VAL A 361 -22.30 -1.85 -3.01
C VAL A 361 -21.64 -2.31 -4.30
N ALA A 362 -20.65 -1.57 -4.74
CA ALA A 362 -19.95 -1.79 -6.01
C ALA A 362 -18.53 -2.30 -5.78
N GLU A 363 -18.11 -3.29 -6.56
CA GLU A 363 -16.73 -3.72 -6.71
C GLU A 363 -16.07 -3.01 -7.89
N ASP A 364 -14.74 -3.08 -7.96
CA ASP A 364 -13.96 -2.50 -9.06
C ASP A 364 -14.52 -2.89 -10.43
N GLY A 365 -14.56 -1.92 -11.35
CA GLY A 365 -15.08 -2.09 -12.71
C GLY A 365 -16.60 -2.03 -12.82
N THR A 366 -17.35 -1.89 -11.73
CA THR A 366 -18.80 -1.69 -11.79
C THR A 366 -19.11 -0.30 -12.35
N VAL A 367 -19.98 -0.22 -13.36
CA VAL A 367 -20.48 1.04 -13.93
C VAL A 367 -21.84 1.35 -13.33
N VAL A 368 -21.91 2.51 -12.68
CA VAL A 368 -23.15 3.01 -12.04
C VAL A 368 -23.55 4.30 -12.73
N ASP A 369 -24.79 4.35 -13.21
CA ASP A 369 -25.41 5.54 -13.77
C ASP A 369 -26.28 6.23 -12.72
N LEU A 370 -26.26 7.57 -12.71
CA LEU A 370 -27.21 8.41 -11.98
C LEU A 370 -28.11 9.10 -13.03
N VAL A 371 -29.37 8.72 -13.06
CA VAL A 371 -30.36 9.25 -14.02
C VAL A 371 -31.62 9.61 -13.27
N ASP A 372 -32.10 10.86 -13.47
CA ASP A 372 -33.33 11.38 -12.83
C ASP A 372 -33.36 11.14 -11.30
N GLY A 373 -32.22 11.30 -10.63
CA GLY A 373 -32.10 11.14 -9.17
C GLY A 373 -32.03 9.70 -8.66
N ALA A 374 -32.00 8.70 -9.55
CA ALA A 374 -31.85 7.29 -9.19
C ALA A 374 -30.55 6.70 -9.71
N ILE A 375 -29.93 5.83 -8.89
CA ILE A 375 -28.72 5.09 -9.29
C ILE A 375 -29.05 3.69 -9.76
N SER A 376 -28.29 3.18 -10.73
CA SER A 376 -28.41 1.81 -11.21
C SER A 376 -27.09 1.26 -11.72
N VAL A 377 -26.88 -0.04 -11.55
CA VAL A 377 -25.74 -0.73 -12.17
C VAL A 377 -26.09 -1.02 -13.63
N VAL A 378 -25.33 -0.44 -14.56
CA VAL A 378 -25.60 -0.54 -16.01
C VAL A 378 -24.60 -1.42 -16.75
N GLY A 379 -23.51 -1.80 -16.10
CA GLY A 379 -22.51 -2.65 -16.75
C GLY A 379 -21.25 -2.87 -15.91
N ARG A 380 -20.25 -3.45 -16.56
CA ARG A 380 -18.90 -3.60 -16.03
C ARG A 380 -17.86 -3.26 -17.08
N VAL A 381 -16.76 -2.67 -16.64
CA VAL A 381 -15.59 -2.40 -17.46
C VAL A 381 -14.42 -3.29 -17.02
N PRO A 382 -13.46 -3.59 -17.89
CA PRO A 382 -12.23 -4.23 -17.47
C PRO A 382 -11.53 -3.42 -16.38
N CYS A 383 -11.16 -4.08 -15.30
CA CYS A 383 -10.43 -3.50 -14.18
C CYS A 383 -9.40 -4.52 -13.69
N GLY A 384 -8.25 -4.55 -14.34
CA GLY A 384 -7.16 -5.43 -13.98
C GLY A 384 -6.14 -4.74 -13.08
N LEU A 385 -5.17 -5.55 -12.60
CA LEU A 385 -3.97 -5.05 -11.94
C LEU A 385 -2.81 -5.05 -12.91
N VAL A 386 -2.19 -3.89 -13.10
CA VAL A 386 -0.94 -3.75 -13.86
C VAL A 386 0.21 -3.79 -12.87
N PHE A 387 1.05 -4.83 -12.97
CA PHE A 387 2.19 -5.01 -12.07
C PHE A 387 3.37 -4.14 -12.51
N VAL A 388 4.07 -3.57 -11.52
CA VAL A 388 5.30 -2.79 -11.71
C VAL A 388 6.46 -3.56 -11.10
N ASP A 389 7.50 -3.81 -11.90
CA ASP A 389 8.74 -4.47 -11.47
C ASP A 389 9.95 -3.63 -11.88
N GLY A 390 10.48 -2.89 -10.93
CA GLY A 390 11.57 -1.93 -11.20
C GLY A 390 11.12 -0.85 -12.20
N SER A 391 11.68 -0.87 -13.40
CA SER A 391 11.33 0.05 -14.49
C SER A 391 10.27 -0.49 -15.45
N SER A 392 9.95 -1.79 -15.37
CA SER A 392 8.97 -2.46 -16.25
C SER A 392 7.56 -2.29 -15.70
N VAL A 393 6.61 -1.96 -16.57
CA VAL A 393 5.20 -1.77 -16.26
C VAL A 393 4.38 -2.67 -17.17
N GLY A 394 3.58 -3.57 -16.59
CA GLY A 394 2.70 -4.48 -17.33
C GLY A 394 3.37 -5.73 -17.95
N ASP A 395 4.70 -5.84 -17.84
CA ASP A 395 5.44 -7.00 -18.39
C ASP A 395 5.31 -8.27 -17.52
N LEU A 396 4.81 -8.14 -16.30
CA LEU A 396 4.61 -9.26 -15.38
C LEU A 396 3.23 -9.88 -15.59
N SER A 397 3.21 -11.14 -16.04
CA SER A 397 2.00 -11.95 -16.06
C SER A 397 1.77 -12.65 -14.71
N GLU A 398 0.53 -13.05 -14.45
CA GLU A 398 0.22 -13.90 -13.28
C GLU A 398 1.02 -15.20 -13.27
N GLY A 399 1.36 -15.74 -14.44
CA GLY A 399 2.23 -16.90 -14.60
C GLY A 399 3.63 -16.66 -14.03
N MET A 400 4.21 -15.48 -14.32
CA MET A 400 5.53 -15.10 -13.80
C MET A 400 5.52 -14.91 -12.27
N LEU A 401 4.43 -14.34 -11.73
CA LEU A 401 4.27 -14.21 -10.27
C LEU A 401 4.12 -15.56 -9.59
N LYS A 402 3.38 -16.48 -10.20
CA LYS A 402 3.25 -17.88 -9.74
C LYS A 402 4.60 -18.59 -9.76
N ASP A 403 5.38 -18.40 -10.82
CA ASP A 403 6.72 -18.97 -10.92
C ASP A 403 7.66 -18.44 -9.82
N ARG A 404 7.65 -17.13 -9.56
CA ARG A 404 8.42 -16.51 -8.46
C ARG A 404 8.02 -17.09 -7.10
N ARG A 405 6.73 -17.33 -6.87
CA ARG A 405 6.23 -17.94 -5.63
C ARG A 405 6.74 -19.37 -5.48
N ILE A 406 6.61 -20.18 -6.54
CA ILE A 406 7.14 -21.57 -6.54
C ILE A 406 8.64 -21.58 -6.28
N LEU A 407 9.41 -20.70 -6.92
CA LEU A 407 10.86 -20.57 -6.71
C LEU A 407 11.21 -20.22 -5.26
N SER A 408 10.43 -19.37 -4.61
CA SER A 408 10.71 -18.94 -3.22
C SER A 408 10.29 -19.98 -2.18
N GLU A 409 9.21 -20.73 -2.42
CA GLU A 409 8.63 -21.66 -1.46
C GLU A 409 9.18 -23.09 -1.63
N GLU A 410 9.34 -23.54 -2.86
CA GLU A 410 9.62 -24.94 -3.22
C GLU A 410 11.02 -25.14 -3.80
N GLY A 411 11.63 -24.06 -4.28
CA GLY A 411 12.96 -24.12 -4.89
C GLY A 411 12.96 -24.51 -6.37
N PHE A 412 14.16 -24.78 -6.86
CA PHE A 412 14.45 -24.99 -8.29
C PHE A 412 15.29 -26.27 -8.48
N VAL A 413 14.96 -27.06 -9.50
CA VAL A 413 15.69 -28.24 -9.92
C VAL A 413 15.93 -28.15 -11.42
N SER A 414 17.19 -28.14 -11.86
CA SER A 414 17.55 -28.27 -13.27
C SER A 414 18.09 -29.67 -13.58
N VAL A 415 17.78 -30.18 -14.78
CA VAL A 415 18.22 -31.47 -15.26
C VAL A 415 18.85 -31.29 -16.64
N PHE A 416 20.14 -31.51 -16.74
CA PHE A 416 20.89 -31.39 -17.99
C PHE A 416 21.16 -32.79 -18.57
N VAL A 417 20.86 -33.00 -19.86
CA VAL A 417 21.11 -34.22 -20.55
C VAL A 417 21.50 -33.98 -22.01
N ALA A 418 22.50 -34.67 -22.51
CA ALA A 418 22.83 -34.71 -23.92
C ALA A 418 22.38 -36.05 -24.52
N VAL A 419 21.70 -35.96 -25.65
CA VAL A 419 21.12 -37.12 -26.35
C VAL A 419 21.62 -37.19 -27.80
N ASP A 420 21.89 -38.41 -28.26
CA ASP A 420 22.06 -38.71 -29.67
C ASP A 420 20.72 -39.24 -30.21
N VAL A 421 20.04 -38.41 -31.00
CA VAL A 421 18.71 -38.75 -31.54
C VAL A 421 18.80 -39.75 -32.70
N VAL A 422 20.00 -39.92 -33.31
CA VAL A 422 20.24 -40.87 -34.41
C VAL A 422 20.49 -42.25 -33.84
N ASP A 423 21.38 -42.35 -32.85
CA ASP A 423 21.71 -43.63 -32.19
C ASP A 423 20.69 -43.98 -31.07
N GLY A 424 19.77 -43.10 -30.75
CA GLY A 424 18.71 -43.33 -29.76
C GLY A 424 19.20 -43.51 -28.33
N LYS A 425 20.26 -42.81 -27.92
CA LYS A 425 20.90 -42.97 -26.60
C LYS A 425 21.22 -41.67 -25.89
N VAL A 426 21.37 -41.74 -24.55
CA VAL A 426 21.91 -40.66 -23.73
C VAL A 426 23.43 -40.68 -23.83
N VAL A 427 24.03 -39.54 -24.26
CA VAL A 427 25.49 -39.39 -24.46
C VAL A 427 26.16 -38.86 -23.19
N ALA A 428 25.51 -37.93 -22.49
CA ALA A 428 26.00 -37.37 -21.24
C ALA A 428 24.87 -36.95 -20.29
N GLY A 429 25.10 -37.08 -19.00
CA GLY A 429 24.08 -36.82 -17.97
C GLY A 429 23.17 -38.03 -17.74
N PRO A 430 21.94 -37.87 -17.20
CA PRO A 430 21.41 -36.64 -16.64
C PRO A 430 22.19 -36.10 -15.43
N GLU A 431 22.54 -34.82 -15.46
CA GLU A 431 23.09 -34.11 -14.31
C GLU A 431 21.99 -33.29 -13.66
N VAL A 432 21.83 -33.41 -12.35
CA VAL A 432 20.77 -32.70 -11.61
C VAL A 432 21.39 -31.68 -10.68
N GLN A 433 20.94 -30.41 -10.77
CA GLN A 433 21.32 -29.35 -9.88
C GLN A 433 20.07 -28.76 -9.23
N ALA A 434 20.16 -28.42 -7.94
CA ALA A 434 19.06 -27.81 -7.19
C ALA A 434 19.50 -26.57 -6.44
N ARG A 435 18.56 -25.63 -6.25
CA ARG A 435 18.70 -24.47 -5.39
C ARG A 435 17.40 -24.27 -4.58
N GLY A 436 17.54 -24.09 -3.26
CA GLY A 436 16.39 -23.91 -2.38
C GLY A 436 15.52 -25.15 -2.17
N PHE A 437 15.91 -26.31 -2.77
CA PHE A 437 15.20 -27.57 -2.64
C PHE A 437 15.95 -28.57 -1.76
N ALA A 438 17.21 -28.84 -2.07
CA ALA A 438 18.07 -29.77 -1.34
C ALA A 438 19.53 -29.32 -1.36
N GLU A 439 20.28 -29.70 -0.34
CA GLU A 439 21.73 -29.56 -0.27
C GLU A 439 22.42 -30.87 -0.70
N GLY A 440 23.21 -30.79 -1.78
CA GLY A 440 23.97 -31.90 -2.33
C GLY A 440 23.25 -32.64 -3.47
N SER A 441 24.05 -33.11 -4.44
CA SER A 441 23.58 -33.82 -5.64
C SER A 441 23.11 -35.24 -5.36
N HIS A 442 23.62 -35.89 -4.31
CA HIS A 442 23.29 -37.26 -3.93
C HIS A 442 21.80 -37.53 -3.65
N VAL A 443 21.04 -36.45 -3.34
CA VAL A 443 19.58 -36.54 -3.14
C VAL A 443 18.87 -37.08 -4.39
N PHE A 444 19.46 -36.90 -5.57
CA PHE A 444 18.88 -37.28 -6.87
C PHE A 444 19.39 -38.58 -7.43
N ASP A 445 20.28 -39.32 -6.72
CA ASP A 445 20.91 -40.52 -7.21
C ASP A 445 19.88 -41.62 -7.64
N ASP A 446 18.73 -41.69 -6.96
CA ASP A 446 17.68 -42.66 -7.27
C ASP A 446 16.82 -42.29 -8.49
N VAL A 447 16.76 -41.01 -8.86
CA VAL A 447 15.93 -40.55 -9.99
C VAL A 447 16.73 -40.49 -11.30
N ILE A 448 18.03 -40.25 -11.24
CA ILE A 448 18.90 -40.14 -12.42
C ILE A 448 18.77 -41.39 -13.34
N PRO A 449 18.90 -42.62 -12.83
CA PRO A 449 18.74 -43.83 -13.68
C PRO A 449 17.34 -43.93 -14.31
N LYS A 450 16.31 -43.52 -13.57
CA LYS A 450 14.92 -43.53 -14.06
C LYS A 450 14.71 -42.54 -15.19
N VAL A 451 15.33 -41.37 -15.10
CA VAL A 451 15.28 -40.33 -16.15
C VAL A 451 16.01 -40.85 -17.41
N SER A 452 17.21 -41.41 -17.26
CA SER A 452 17.97 -42.01 -18.39
C SER A 452 17.17 -43.07 -19.11
N ALA A 453 16.65 -44.07 -18.37
CA ALA A 453 15.88 -45.16 -18.93
C ALA A 453 14.62 -44.66 -19.70
N ARG A 454 13.93 -43.66 -19.16
CA ARG A 454 12.74 -43.10 -19.82
C ARG A 454 13.08 -42.31 -21.07
N ILE A 455 14.20 -41.57 -21.09
CA ILE A 455 14.68 -40.88 -22.28
C ILE A 455 15.05 -41.89 -23.37
N GLU A 456 15.83 -42.93 -23.04
CA GLU A 456 16.24 -43.96 -24.00
C GLU A 456 15.06 -44.77 -24.55
N GLU A 457 14.03 -45.05 -23.71
CA GLU A 457 12.77 -45.64 -24.16
C GLU A 457 12.09 -44.75 -25.19
N ALA A 458 11.93 -43.44 -24.89
CA ALA A 458 11.28 -42.47 -25.78
C ALA A 458 12.04 -42.30 -27.12
N LEU A 459 13.38 -42.25 -27.07
CA LEU A 459 14.22 -42.18 -28.29
C LEU A 459 14.05 -43.42 -29.16
N ARG A 460 14.00 -44.64 -28.55
CA ARG A 460 13.72 -45.89 -29.28
C ARG A 460 12.33 -45.94 -29.89
N ASP A 461 11.36 -45.27 -29.26
CA ASP A 461 9.99 -45.12 -29.77
C ASP A 461 9.86 -43.98 -30.82
N GLY A 462 11.00 -43.40 -31.25
CA GLY A 462 11.06 -42.39 -32.30
C GLY A 462 10.76 -40.97 -31.86
N VAL A 463 10.79 -40.68 -30.55
CA VAL A 463 10.62 -39.30 -30.02
C VAL A 463 11.97 -38.58 -30.12
N THR A 464 12.13 -37.73 -31.13
CA THR A 464 13.35 -36.92 -31.37
C THR A 464 13.19 -35.46 -31.01
N ASP A 465 11.95 -35.00 -30.77
CA ASP A 465 11.67 -33.62 -30.38
C ASP A 465 12.15 -33.32 -28.95
N THR A 466 13.09 -32.38 -28.83
CA THR A 466 13.69 -32.00 -27.56
C THR A 466 12.65 -31.46 -26.56
N TYR A 467 11.60 -30.79 -27.01
CA TYR A 467 10.52 -30.33 -26.14
C TYR A 467 9.74 -31.50 -25.52
N GLN A 468 9.45 -32.56 -26.29
CA GLN A 468 8.78 -33.75 -25.78
C GLN A 468 9.66 -34.47 -24.75
N LEU A 469 10.95 -34.57 -24.99
CA LEU A 469 11.91 -35.12 -24.04
C LEU A 469 12.01 -34.30 -22.78
N GLN A 470 12.01 -32.97 -22.88
CA GLN A 470 11.95 -32.10 -21.72
C GLN A 470 10.67 -32.29 -20.88
N GLN A 471 9.52 -32.45 -21.52
CA GLN A 471 8.27 -32.74 -20.82
C GLN A 471 8.31 -34.12 -20.12
N LEU A 472 8.92 -35.10 -20.73
CA LEU A 472 9.12 -36.43 -20.15
C LEU A 472 9.99 -36.35 -18.89
N ILE A 473 11.12 -35.66 -18.97
CA ILE A 473 12.01 -35.43 -17.82
C ILE A 473 11.27 -34.72 -16.70
N ARG A 474 10.57 -33.61 -17.03
CA ARG A 474 9.79 -32.83 -16.04
C ARG A 474 8.78 -33.70 -15.31
N ARG A 475 8.03 -34.54 -16.02
CA ARG A 475 7.05 -35.45 -15.43
C ARG A 475 7.71 -36.52 -14.55
N THR A 476 8.81 -37.11 -15.02
CA THR A 476 9.54 -38.17 -14.31
C THR A 476 10.12 -37.67 -12.99
N VAL A 477 10.84 -36.55 -13.04
CA VAL A 477 11.44 -35.93 -11.86
C VAL A 477 10.35 -35.36 -10.93
N GLY A 478 9.34 -34.69 -11.49
CA GLY A 478 8.23 -34.11 -10.71
C GLY A 478 7.44 -35.17 -9.95
N LYS A 479 7.16 -36.32 -10.58
CA LYS A 479 6.51 -37.43 -9.90
C LYS A 479 7.37 -37.98 -8.76
N TRP A 480 8.65 -38.22 -9.01
CA TRP A 480 9.58 -38.70 -8.01
C TRP A 480 9.74 -37.76 -6.85
N VAL A 481 9.93 -36.44 -7.10
CA VAL A 481 10.02 -35.40 -6.05
C VAL A 481 8.76 -35.38 -5.20
N ASN A 482 7.59 -35.40 -5.82
CA ASN A 482 6.32 -35.40 -5.08
C ASN A 482 6.12 -36.64 -4.22
N GLU A 483 6.53 -37.84 -4.71
CA GLU A 483 6.42 -39.11 -3.98
C GLU A 483 7.41 -39.21 -2.81
N GLN A 484 8.66 -38.75 -3.00
CA GLN A 484 9.71 -38.88 -1.98
C GLN A 484 9.74 -37.71 -0.98
N HIS A 485 9.47 -36.50 -1.45
CA HIS A 485 9.66 -35.26 -0.67
C HIS A 485 8.38 -34.52 -0.40
N ARG A 486 7.24 -34.87 -1.03
CA ARG A 486 5.95 -34.17 -0.95
C ARG A 486 6.06 -32.67 -1.28
N ARG A 487 6.98 -32.32 -2.18
CA ARG A 487 7.27 -30.95 -2.66
C ARG A 487 7.07 -30.85 -4.16
N ARG A 488 6.95 -29.61 -4.67
CA ARG A 488 6.70 -29.34 -6.09
C ARG A 488 7.60 -28.19 -6.60
N PRO A 489 8.93 -28.37 -6.59
CA PRO A 489 9.86 -27.36 -7.07
C PRO A 489 9.65 -27.05 -8.55
N MET A 490 10.16 -25.91 -8.99
CA MET A 490 10.25 -25.62 -10.41
C MET A 490 11.29 -26.55 -11.06
N ILE A 491 10.87 -27.38 -12.00
CA ILE A 491 11.75 -28.30 -12.71
C ILE A 491 11.99 -27.78 -14.12
N VAL A 492 13.27 -27.55 -14.46
CA VAL A 492 13.70 -27.02 -15.76
C VAL A 492 14.67 -28.04 -16.40
N PRO A 493 14.16 -28.91 -17.29
CA PRO A 493 14.99 -29.79 -18.07
C PRO A 493 15.68 -29.05 -19.22
N VAL A 494 16.93 -29.34 -19.45
CA VAL A 494 17.72 -28.89 -20.59
C VAL A 494 18.19 -30.12 -21.38
N VAL A 495 17.67 -30.29 -22.58
CA VAL A 495 18.05 -31.39 -23.49
C VAL A 495 18.84 -30.77 -24.64
N VAL A 496 20.01 -31.32 -24.89
CA VAL A 496 20.92 -30.92 -25.97
C VAL A 496 21.13 -32.11 -26.88
N GLU A 497 20.98 -31.90 -28.19
CA GLU A 497 21.36 -32.85 -29.21
C GLU A 497 22.87 -32.82 -29.39
N ALA A 498 23.53 -34.03 -29.38
CA ALA A 498 24.95 -34.19 -29.48
C ALA A 498 25.34 -34.73 -30.86
#